data_fd880e695c482630296256289faff13a
#
_entry.id   fd880e695c482630296256289faff13a
#
_cell.length_a   1.000
_cell.length_b   1.000
_cell.length_c   1.000
_cell.angle_alpha   90.00
_cell.angle_beta   90.00
_cell.angle_gamma   90.00
#
_symmetry.space_group_name_H-M   'P 1'
#
loop_
_entity.id
_entity.type
_entity.pdbx_description
1 polymer ?
#
loop_
_entity_poly.entity_id
_entity_poly.type
_entity_poly.pdbx_seq_one_letter_code
_entity_poly.pdbx_strand_id
1 'polypeptide(L)'
;FSSWNADAVLARYMVDGDKDYLLDMKKDLETEYQRWERTNRLKNGLYWQGDVQDGMEESISGGRRKKYARPTINSYMYGNAKALSCIGILSGDEGMAMKYGMRADTLKNLVENELWNTRHQFFETMRTDSSANVREAIGYIPWYFNLPDTTQKYEIAWKEIMDEKGFSAPYGLTTAERRHPEFRTRGVGKCEWDGAIWPFASAQTLTAMANFMNNYPQTVLSDSVYFRQMELYVESQYHRGRPYIGEYLDEVTGYWLKGDQERSRYYNHSTFNDLIITGLIGLRPRLDNTIEVNPLIPADKWDWFCLDNVLYHGHNLT
;
A
#
# COMPACT_ATOMS: atom_id res chain seq x y z
N PHE A 1 15.26 4.34 -4.20
CA PHE A 1 13.83 4.23 -3.92
C PHE A 1 13.61 4.02 -2.43
N SER A 2 12.49 4.51 -1.89
CA SER A 2 12.01 4.16 -0.57
C SER A 2 11.39 2.75 -0.59
N SER A 3 11.45 2.06 0.54
CA SER A 3 11.02 0.67 0.62
C SER A 3 10.55 0.32 2.03
N TRP A 4 9.86 -0.81 2.14
CA TRP A 4 9.43 -1.41 3.41
C TRP A 4 10.11 -2.77 3.61
N ASN A 5 11.43 -2.82 3.42
CA ASN A 5 12.19 -4.07 3.42
C ASN A 5 12.10 -4.84 4.74
N ALA A 6 12.14 -4.16 5.90
CA ALA A 6 12.03 -4.86 7.18
C ALA A 6 10.65 -5.48 7.36
N ASP A 7 9.58 -4.79 6.95
CA ASP A 7 8.23 -5.31 6.96
C ASP A 7 8.09 -6.52 6.02
N ALA A 8 8.64 -6.43 4.81
CA ALA A 8 8.60 -7.52 3.82
C ALA A 8 9.35 -8.78 4.29
N VAL A 9 10.52 -8.61 4.93
CA VAL A 9 11.29 -9.75 5.49
C VAL A 9 10.55 -10.38 6.68
N LEU A 10 9.91 -9.57 7.52
CA LEU A 10 9.06 -10.08 8.60
C LEU A 10 7.82 -10.79 8.05
N ALA A 11 7.18 -10.24 7.00
CA ALA A 11 6.04 -10.86 6.34
C ALA A 11 6.41 -12.24 5.74
N ARG A 12 7.59 -12.36 5.13
CA ARG A 12 8.13 -13.64 4.69
C ARG A 12 8.24 -14.62 5.85
N TYR A 13 8.84 -14.22 6.96
CA TYR A 13 8.95 -15.05 8.16
C TYR A 13 7.59 -15.53 8.68
N MET A 14 6.57 -14.67 8.65
CA MET A 14 5.20 -15.05 9.02
C MET A 14 4.59 -16.13 8.12
N VAL A 15 5.13 -16.33 6.92
CA VAL A 15 4.69 -17.36 5.98
C VAL A 15 5.54 -18.63 6.09
N ASP A 16 6.86 -18.52 6.02
CA ASP A 16 7.76 -19.67 5.94
C ASP A 16 8.31 -20.15 7.29
N GLY A 17 8.30 -19.30 8.32
CA GLY A 17 8.84 -19.59 9.64
C GLY A 17 10.38 -19.62 9.70
N ASP A 18 11.07 -19.18 8.64
CA ASP A 18 12.54 -19.19 8.55
C ASP A 18 13.15 -18.09 9.43
N LYS A 19 13.31 -18.43 10.71
CA LYS A 19 13.87 -17.53 11.72
C LYS A 19 15.35 -17.22 11.46
N ASP A 20 16.10 -18.18 10.95
CA ASP A 20 17.54 -18.01 10.73
C ASP A 20 17.79 -16.95 9.67
N TYR A 21 17.06 -17.00 8.56
CA TYR A 21 17.10 -15.95 7.52
C TYR A 21 16.69 -14.57 8.08
N LEU A 22 15.60 -14.53 8.87
CA LEU A 22 15.15 -13.27 9.48
C LEU A 22 16.23 -12.64 10.35
N LEU A 23 16.91 -13.44 11.17
CA LEU A 23 17.94 -12.95 12.08
C LEU A 23 19.24 -12.58 11.37
N ASP A 24 19.58 -13.25 10.28
CA ASP A 24 20.73 -12.90 9.43
C ASP A 24 20.55 -11.50 8.81
N MET A 25 19.33 -11.18 8.36
CA MET A 25 19.01 -9.87 7.78
C MET A 25 18.93 -8.72 8.80
N LYS A 26 18.81 -9.00 10.09
CA LYS A 26 18.55 -8.02 11.17
C LYS A 26 19.40 -6.77 11.09
N LYS A 27 20.73 -6.95 10.96
CA LYS A 27 21.71 -5.85 10.97
C LYS A 27 21.56 -4.95 9.74
N ASP A 28 21.32 -5.53 8.58
CA ASP A 28 21.21 -4.78 7.33
C ASP A 28 19.92 -3.98 7.30
N LEU A 29 18.82 -4.56 7.77
CA LEU A 29 17.52 -3.90 7.89
C LEU A 29 17.58 -2.70 8.86
N GLU A 30 18.25 -2.87 10.01
CA GLU A 30 18.47 -1.77 10.96
C GLU A 30 19.34 -0.67 10.35
N THR A 31 20.39 -1.04 9.62
CA THR A 31 21.30 -0.10 8.96
C THR A 31 20.58 0.73 7.90
N GLU A 32 19.70 0.09 7.11
CA GLU A 32 18.88 0.78 6.11
C GLU A 32 17.91 1.77 6.78
N TYR A 33 17.19 1.36 7.82
CA TYR A 33 16.31 2.24 8.59
C TYR A 33 17.05 3.47 9.10
N GLN A 34 18.20 3.27 9.74
CA GLN A 34 19.02 4.35 10.29
C GLN A 34 19.56 5.29 9.20
N ARG A 35 19.81 4.78 7.99
CA ARG A 35 20.20 5.61 6.84
C ARG A 35 19.09 6.60 6.49
N TRP A 36 17.85 6.13 6.34
CA TRP A 36 16.70 7.00 6.10
C TRP A 36 16.50 8.02 7.22
N GLU A 37 16.67 7.59 8.45
CA GLU A 37 16.57 8.46 9.64
C GLU A 37 17.58 9.60 9.59
N ARG A 38 18.82 9.32 9.23
CA ARG A 38 19.87 10.34 9.14
C ARG A 38 19.70 11.30 7.97
N THR A 39 19.17 10.83 6.85
CA THR A 39 19.18 11.62 5.59
C THR A 39 17.85 12.30 5.30
N ASN A 40 16.74 11.72 5.74
CA ASN A 40 15.40 12.14 5.30
C ASN A 40 14.46 12.57 6.43
N ARG A 41 14.91 12.58 7.69
CA ARG A 41 14.10 13.02 8.79
C ARG A 41 14.00 14.55 8.84
N LEU A 42 12.76 15.06 8.95
CA LEU A 42 12.46 16.47 9.13
C LEU A 42 12.57 16.87 10.62
N LYS A 43 12.60 18.19 10.88
CA LYS A 43 12.68 18.71 12.25
C LYS A 43 11.47 18.34 13.11
N ASN A 44 10.28 18.20 12.53
CA ASN A 44 9.07 17.76 13.21
C ASN A 44 9.00 16.26 13.45
N GLY A 45 9.98 15.49 12.95
CA GLY A 45 10.06 14.05 13.15
C GLY A 45 9.48 13.20 12.01
N LEU A 46 8.72 13.77 11.07
CA LEU A 46 8.30 13.11 9.84
C LEU A 46 9.49 12.89 8.90
N TYR A 47 9.29 12.07 7.88
CA TYR A 47 10.28 11.83 6.82
C TYR A 47 9.82 12.48 5.52
N TRP A 48 10.80 12.98 4.76
CA TRP A 48 10.58 13.55 3.44
C TRP A 48 11.09 12.65 2.33
N GLN A 49 10.46 12.74 1.16
CA GLN A 49 11.00 12.22 -0.10
C GLN A 49 10.47 13.01 -1.30
N GLY A 50 11.19 12.94 -2.43
CA GLY A 50 10.65 13.33 -3.72
C GLY A 50 9.77 12.20 -4.29
N ASP A 51 8.86 12.54 -5.21
CA ASP A 51 7.96 11.57 -5.84
C ASP A 51 8.67 10.48 -6.65
N VAL A 52 9.86 10.74 -7.16
CA VAL A 52 10.69 9.75 -7.83
C VAL A 52 11.19 8.65 -6.89
N GLN A 53 11.26 8.93 -5.59
CA GLN A 53 11.76 7.96 -4.61
C GLN A 53 10.71 6.91 -4.22
N ASP A 54 9.43 7.18 -4.38
CA ASP A 54 8.36 6.19 -4.27
C ASP A 54 7.91 5.63 -5.63
N GLY A 55 8.58 6.04 -6.72
CA GLY A 55 8.27 5.59 -8.07
C GLY A 55 7.00 6.20 -8.66
N MET A 56 6.56 7.35 -8.12
CA MET A 56 5.29 8.00 -8.47
C MET A 56 5.51 9.41 -9.05
N GLU A 57 6.35 9.46 -10.07
CA GLU A 57 6.75 10.71 -10.73
C GLU A 57 5.57 11.40 -11.41
N GLU A 58 5.56 12.72 -11.34
CA GLU A 58 4.53 13.59 -11.89
C GLU A 58 3.19 13.52 -11.11
N SER A 59 3.19 12.98 -9.90
CA SER A 59 2.02 13.05 -9.01
C SER A 59 1.64 14.50 -8.69
N ILE A 60 0.36 14.79 -8.43
CA ILE A 60 -0.13 16.15 -8.21
C ILE A 60 0.52 16.77 -6.97
N SER A 61 0.62 16.01 -5.88
CA SER A 61 1.23 16.48 -4.64
C SER A 61 2.75 16.45 -4.64
N GLY A 62 3.36 15.76 -5.61
CA GLY A 62 4.79 15.44 -5.62
C GLY A 62 5.68 16.53 -6.20
N GLY A 63 6.91 16.12 -6.48
CA GLY A 63 7.94 16.88 -7.16
C GLY A 63 9.31 16.24 -6.97
N ARG A 64 10.01 15.98 -8.08
CA ARG A 64 11.25 15.19 -8.15
C ARG A 64 12.35 15.64 -7.18
N ARG A 65 12.39 16.92 -6.84
CA ARG A 65 13.41 17.53 -5.96
C ARG A 65 12.81 18.19 -4.73
N LYS A 66 11.55 17.93 -4.44
CA LYS A 66 10.85 18.54 -3.31
C LYS A 66 10.95 17.64 -2.08
N LYS A 67 11.24 18.25 -0.94
CA LYS A 67 11.36 17.56 0.35
C LYS A 67 10.02 17.60 1.08
N TYR A 68 9.05 16.85 0.58
CA TYR A 68 7.70 16.82 1.15
C TYR A 68 7.51 15.60 2.05
N ALA A 69 6.75 15.77 3.13
CA ALA A 69 6.32 14.64 3.96
C ALA A 69 5.13 13.96 3.28
N ARG A 70 5.41 12.83 2.63
CA ARG A 70 4.41 12.05 1.89
C ARG A 70 3.87 10.92 2.75
N PRO A 71 2.60 10.53 2.60
CA PRO A 71 2.03 9.36 3.29
C PRO A 71 2.86 8.08 3.05
N THR A 72 3.41 7.87 1.85
CA THR A 72 4.23 6.72 1.47
C THR A 72 5.42 6.54 2.41
N ILE A 73 6.39 7.46 2.39
CA ILE A 73 7.63 7.30 3.17
C ILE A 73 7.36 7.19 4.67
N ASN A 74 6.38 7.94 5.18
CA ASN A 74 6.08 7.92 6.61
C ASN A 74 5.42 6.60 7.04
N SER A 75 4.58 6.01 6.18
CA SER A 75 4.02 4.67 6.40
C SER A 75 5.08 3.57 6.26
N TYR A 76 5.98 3.68 5.27
CA TYR A 76 7.08 2.73 5.10
C TYR A 76 8.02 2.74 6.32
N MET A 77 8.37 3.90 6.81
CA MET A 77 9.18 4.02 8.03
C MET A 77 8.47 3.51 9.27
N TYR A 78 7.15 3.68 9.36
CA TYR A 78 6.32 3.09 10.42
C TYR A 78 6.32 1.56 10.34
N GLY A 79 6.01 0.98 9.17
CA GLY A 79 6.01 -0.47 8.96
C GLY A 79 7.38 -1.10 9.27
N ASN A 80 8.45 -0.49 8.76
CA ASN A 80 9.82 -0.92 9.06
C ASN A 80 10.15 -0.84 10.56
N ALA A 81 9.70 0.20 11.27
CA ALA A 81 9.92 0.32 12.71
C ALA A 81 9.16 -0.77 13.49
N LYS A 82 7.90 -1.04 13.13
CA LYS A 82 7.11 -2.14 13.70
C LYS A 82 7.80 -3.49 13.49
N ALA A 83 8.27 -3.74 12.27
CA ALA A 83 8.97 -4.97 11.93
C ALA A 83 10.29 -5.11 12.72
N LEU A 84 11.10 -4.05 12.79
CA LEU A 84 12.35 -4.06 13.57
C LEU A 84 12.10 -4.26 15.06
N SER A 85 11.02 -3.70 15.61
CA SER A 85 10.60 -3.97 17.00
C SER A 85 10.28 -5.45 17.20
N CYS A 86 9.51 -6.05 16.28
CA CYS A 86 9.17 -7.47 16.31
C CYS A 86 10.42 -8.37 16.17
N ILE A 87 11.32 -8.04 15.24
CA ILE A 87 12.60 -8.74 15.08
C ILE A 87 13.45 -8.66 16.35
N GLY A 88 13.43 -7.50 17.04
CA GLY A 88 14.04 -7.34 18.36
C GLY A 88 13.50 -8.34 19.38
N ILE A 89 12.18 -8.48 19.48
CA ILE A 89 11.52 -9.45 20.37
C ILE A 89 11.95 -10.89 19.99
N LEU A 90 11.84 -11.25 18.72
CA LEU A 90 12.18 -12.59 18.23
C LEU A 90 13.65 -12.97 18.42
N SER A 91 14.54 -11.98 18.41
CA SER A 91 15.99 -12.17 18.64
C SER A 91 16.41 -12.05 20.11
N GLY A 92 15.50 -11.69 21.03
CA GLY A 92 15.83 -11.42 22.44
C GLY A 92 16.57 -10.09 22.66
N ASP A 93 16.53 -9.17 21.70
CA ASP A 93 17.14 -7.84 21.76
C ASP A 93 16.12 -6.80 22.26
N GLU A 94 15.93 -6.75 23.57
CA GLU A 94 14.95 -5.85 24.20
C GLU A 94 15.24 -4.37 23.91
N GLY A 95 16.51 -4.00 23.76
CA GLY A 95 16.91 -2.62 23.42
C GLY A 95 16.41 -2.21 22.05
N MET A 96 16.59 -3.10 21.06
CA MET A 96 16.08 -2.91 19.70
C MET A 96 14.54 -2.88 19.70
N ALA A 97 13.90 -3.83 20.38
CA ALA A 97 12.45 -3.93 20.46
C ALA A 97 11.82 -2.63 20.98
N MET A 98 12.32 -2.13 22.11
CA MET A 98 11.85 -0.90 22.73
C MET A 98 12.13 0.33 21.83
N LYS A 99 13.34 0.47 21.32
CA LYS A 99 13.76 1.59 20.45
C LYS A 99 12.84 1.76 19.26
N TYR A 100 12.59 0.68 18.53
CA TYR A 100 11.79 0.73 17.31
C TYR A 100 10.29 0.73 17.58
N GLY A 101 9.82 0.15 18.68
CA GLY A 101 8.45 0.31 19.15
C GLY A 101 8.12 1.80 19.41
N MET A 102 8.97 2.50 20.16
CA MET A 102 8.80 3.94 20.40
C MET A 102 8.86 4.77 19.10
N ARG A 103 9.67 4.37 18.12
CA ARG A 103 9.73 5.02 16.79
C ARG A 103 8.41 4.86 16.05
N ALA A 104 7.85 3.66 16.05
CA ALA A 104 6.57 3.38 15.40
C ALA A 104 5.45 4.21 16.04
N ASP A 105 5.34 4.22 17.38
CA ASP A 105 4.31 4.99 18.09
C ASP A 105 4.44 6.50 17.82
N THR A 106 5.67 7.01 17.79
CA THR A 106 5.92 8.42 17.45
C THR A 106 5.46 8.73 16.02
N LEU A 107 5.80 7.87 15.05
CA LEU A 107 5.40 8.08 13.66
C LEU A 107 3.89 7.97 13.48
N LYS A 108 3.24 7.01 14.14
CA LYS A 108 1.79 6.90 14.12
C LYS A 108 1.15 8.23 14.50
N ASN A 109 1.52 8.77 15.65
CA ASN A 109 1.00 10.04 16.15
C ASN A 109 1.27 11.20 15.18
N LEU A 110 2.47 11.26 14.59
CA LEU A 110 2.81 12.32 13.65
C LEU A 110 2.02 12.21 12.34
N VAL A 111 1.86 11.03 11.78
CA VAL A 111 1.07 10.81 10.55
C VAL A 111 -0.40 11.18 10.79
N GLU A 112 -0.97 10.74 11.90
CA GLU A 112 -2.37 11.03 12.25
C GLU A 112 -2.64 12.52 12.48
N ASN A 113 -1.70 13.24 13.05
CA ASN A 113 -1.89 14.66 13.40
C ASN A 113 -1.47 15.61 12.27
N GLU A 114 -0.41 15.28 11.53
CA GLU A 114 0.20 16.19 10.56
C GLU A 114 -0.22 15.90 9.11
N LEU A 115 -0.50 14.63 8.76
CA LEU A 115 -0.84 14.25 7.39
C LEU A 115 -2.34 14.06 7.17
N TRP A 116 -3.15 13.95 8.23
CA TRP A 116 -4.60 13.89 8.10
C TRP A 116 -5.19 15.27 7.84
N ASN A 117 -5.65 15.50 6.63
CA ASN A 117 -6.38 16.72 6.29
C ASN A 117 -7.84 16.61 6.77
N THR A 118 -8.18 17.34 7.82
CA THR A 118 -9.53 17.30 8.42
C THR A 118 -10.63 17.84 7.51
N ARG A 119 -10.30 18.74 6.58
CA ARG A 119 -11.26 19.29 5.61
C ARG A 119 -11.58 18.28 4.51
N HIS A 120 -10.55 17.61 3.99
CA HIS A 120 -10.70 16.59 2.96
C HIS A 120 -10.98 15.20 3.53
N GLN A 121 -10.78 15.00 4.85
CA GLN A 121 -10.92 13.70 5.52
C GLN A 121 -10.08 12.61 4.84
N PHE A 122 -8.80 12.92 4.60
CA PHE A 122 -7.87 12.06 3.89
C PHE A 122 -6.43 12.30 4.30
N PHE A 123 -5.56 11.28 4.21
CA PHE A 123 -4.13 11.47 4.41
C PHE A 123 -3.51 12.07 3.16
N GLU A 124 -2.88 13.22 3.31
CA GLU A 124 -2.30 13.98 2.21
C GLU A 124 -0.83 14.29 2.41
N THR A 125 -0.15 14.58 1.31
CA THR A 125 1.23 15.08 1.35
C THR A 125 1.26 16.44 2.04
N MET A 126 2.11 16.58 3.05
CA MET A 126 2.46 17.86 3.66
C MET A 126 3.61 18.49 2.88
N ARG A 127 3.35 19.62 2.25
CA ARG A 127 4.35 20.49 1.67
C ARG A 127 5.02 21.29 2.80
N THR A 128 5.89 22.24 2.49
CA THR A 128 6.66 22.97 3.50
C THR A 128 5.77 23.57 4.60
N ASP A 129 4.65 24.20 4.24
CA ASP A 129 3.82 24.96 5.16
C ASP A 129 2.32 24.61 5.09
N SER A 130 1.92 23.65 4.25
CA SER A 130 0.52 23.31 4.06
C SER A 130 0.32 21.94 3.43
N SER A 131 -0.88 21.37 3.62
CA SER A 131 -1.31 20.20 2.86
C SER A 131 -1.33 20.48 1.35
N ALA A 132 -1.11 19.45 0.57
CA ALA A 132 -1.18 19.52 -0.89
C ALA A 132 -2.60 19.77 -1.40
N ASN A 133 -3.61 19.56 -0.56
CA ASN A 133 -5.04 19.69 -0.88
C ASN A 133 -5.49 18.85 -2.08
N VAL A 134 -4.97 17.65 -2.18
CA VAL A 134 -5.35 16.65 -3.17
C VAL A 134 -5.35 15.28 -2.53
N ARG A 135 -6.40 14.49 -2.78
CA ARG A 135 -6.42 13.08 -2.43
C ARG A 135 -5.72 12.28 -3.53
N GLU A 136 -4.72 11.52 -3.16
CA GLU A 136 -4.00 10.60 -4.04
C GLU A 136 -3.98 9.20 -3.42
N ALA A 137 -3.88 8.14 -4.22
CA ALA A 137 -3.88 6.76 -3.76
C ALA A 137 -2.85 6.47 -2.66
N ILE A 138 -1.76 7.24 -2.62
CA ILE A 138 -0.77 7.18 -1.53
C ILE A 138 -1.35 7.45 -0.15
N GLY A 139 -2.47 8.13 -0.05
CA GLY A 139 -3.16 8.39 1.22
C GLY A 139 -3.85 7.16 1.80
N TYR A 140 -3.93 6.04 1.06
CA TYR A 140 -4.37 4.75 1.58
C TYR A 140 -3.23 3.91 2.14
N ILE A 141 -1.96 4.24 1.85
CA ILE A 141 -0.79 3.48 2.31
C ILE A 141 -0.68 3.36 3.85
N PRO A 142 -1.15 4.31 4.68
CA PRO A 142 -1.19 4.09 6.12
C PRO A 142 -1.90 2.80 6.54
N TRP A 143 -2.99 2.41 5.87
CA TRP A 143 -3.71 1.15 6.16
C TRP A 143 -2.98 -0.10 5.64
N TYR A 144 -2.10 0.03 4.65
CA TYR A 144 -1.23 -1.08 4.23
C TYR A 144 -0.44 -1.61 5.44
N PHE A 145 0.00 -0.74 6.34
CA PHE A 145 0.78 -1.06 7.54
C PHE A 145 -0.05 -1.07 8.83
N ASN A 146 -1.38 -1.00 8.76
CA ASN A 146 -2.25 -0.88 9.93
C ASN A 146 -1.83 0.28 10.86
N LEU A 147 -1.43 1.43 10.27
CA LEU A 147 -0.96 2.59 11.01
C LEU A 147 -2.09 3.35 11.70
N PRO A 148 -3.21 3.71 11.01
CA PRO A 148 -4.23 4.54 11.62
C PRO A 148 -4.87 3.90 12.85
N ASP A 149 -5.35 4.72 13.77
CA ASP A 149 -6.12 4.26 14.92
C ASP A 149 -7.39 3.54 14.47
N THR A 150 -7.83 2.57 15.27
CA THR A 150 -9.06 1.80 15.04
C THR A 150 -10.35 2.58 15.34
N THR A 151 -10.23 3.86 15.69
CA THR A 151 -11.40 4.75 15.81
C THR A 151 -12.02 4.98 14.44
N GLN A 152 -13.34 5.07 14.38
CA GLN A 152 -14.08 5.29 13.12
C GLN A 152 -13.81 6.65 12.45
N LYS A 153 -12.98 7.49 13.05
CA LYS A 153 -12.62 8.81 12.52
C LYS A 153 -12.06 8.78 11.10
N TYR A 154 -11.23 7.76 10.79
CA TYR A 154 -10.50 7.68 9.53
C TYR A 154 -11.23 6.88 8.45
N GLU A 155 -12.26 6.09 8.80
CA GLU A 155 -12.98 5.22 7.85
C GLU A 155 -13.61 5.99 6.67
N ILE A 156 -13.93 7.26 6.89
CA ILE A 156 -14.57 8.15 5.91
C ILE A 156 -13.76 8.26 4.61
N ALA A 157 -12.41 8.16 4.69
CA ALA A 157 -11.53 8.20 3.54
C ALA A 157 -11.85 7.11 2.49
N TRP A 158 -12.34 5.96 2.95
CA TRP A 158 -12.66 4.82 2.09
C TRP A 158 -13.91 5.02 1.23
N LYS A 159 -14.74 6.04 1.51
CA LYS A 159 -15.86 6.40 0.63
C LYS A 159 -15.40 6.87 -0.73
N GLU A 160 -14.21 7.45 -0.82
CA GLU A 160 -13.64 7.95 -2.07
C GLU A 160 -13.35 6.83 -3.10
N ILE A 161 -13.19 5.57 -2.65
CA ILE A 161 -13.03 4.40 -3.52
C ILE A 161 -14.27 4.14 -4.39
N MET A 162 -15.45 4.50 -3.92
CA MET A 162 -16.72 4.28 -4.61
C MET A 162 -17.24 5.52 -5.33
N ASP A 163 -16.63 6.68 -5.09
CA ASP A 163 -17.04 7.95 -5.70
C ASP A 163 -16.39 8.10 -7.10
N GLU A 164 -17.23 8.28 -8.12
CA GLU A 164 -16.77 8.52 -9.50
C GLU A 164 -15.99 9.84 -9.66
N LYS A 165 -16.17 10.79 -8.75
CA LYS A 165 -15.34 12.00 -8.66
C LYS A 165 -14.13 11.81 -7.74
N GLY A 166 -14.11 10.74 -6.96
CA GLY A 166 -12.99 10.27 -6.16
C GLY A 166 -12.06 9.39 -7.00
N PHE A 167 -11.90 8.14 -6.62
CA PHE A 167 -10.98 7.21 -7.27
C PHE A 167 -11.66 6.20 -8.19
N SER A 168 -13.00 6.08 -8.16
CA SER A 168 -13.71 5.09 -8.96
C SER A 168 -13.70 5.45 -10.43
N ALA A 169 -13.23 4.53 -11.28
CA ALA A 169 -13.27 4.68 -12.73
C ALA A 169 -13.67 3.36 -13.40
N PRO A 170 -14.11 3.38 -14.68
CA PRO A 170 -14.58 2.19 -15.39
C PRO A 170 -13.61 1.00 -15.40
N TYR A 171 -12.29 1.25 -15.37
CA TYR A 171 -11.26 0.21 -15.43
C TYR A 171 -10.46 0.02 -14.14
N GLY A 172 -10.86 0.65 -13.04
CA GLY A 172 -10.21 0.48 -11.73
C GLY A 172 -10.06 1.77 -10.95
N LEU A 173 -9.10 1.77 -10.02
CA LEU A 173 -8.85 2.92 -9.14
C LEU A 173 -7.78 3.83 -9.73
N THR A 174 -8.10 5.12 -9.81
CA THR A 174 -7.15 6.15 -10.27
C THR A 174 -6.11 6.47 -9.19
N THR A 175 -4.97 7.03 -9.58
CA THR A 175 -3.91 7.43 -8.62
C THR A 175 -4.16 8.78 -7.96
N ALA A 176 -5.07 9.59 -8.50
CA ALA A 176 -5.52 10.84 -7.91
C ALA A 176 -7.04 10.97 -8.03
N GLU A 177 -7.66 11.77 -7.16
CA GLU A 177 -9.10 12.04 -7.22
C GLU A 177 -9.48 12.73 -8.54
N ARG A 178 -10.49 12.20 -9.23
CA ARG A 178 -10.91 12.65 -10.56
C ARG A 178 -11.52 14.05 -10.60
N ARG A 179 -11.95 14.58 -9.46
CA ARG A 179 -12.48 15.95 -9.33
C ARG A 179 -11.39 17.03 -9.28
N HIS A 180 -10.11 16.66 -9.09
CA HIS A 180 -9.05 17.64 -8.94
C HIS A 180 -8.74 18.34 -10.28
N PRO A 181 -8.57 19.69 -10.31
CA PRO A 181 -8.32 20.40 -11.56
C PRO A 181 -7.05 19.97 -12.31
N GLU A 182 -6.06 19.45 -11.60
CA GLU A 182 -4.81 18.95 -12.19
C GLU A 182 -4.85 17.45 -12.52
N PHE A 183 -6.01 16.80 -12.42
CA PHE A 183 -6.15 15.40 -12.82
C PHE A 183 -5.77 15.19 -14.29
N ARG A 184 -4.83 14.26 -14.55
CA ARG A 184 -4.33 13.94 -15.90
C ARG A 184 -3.83 15.15 -16.71
N THR A 185 -3.15 16.10 -16.06
CA THR A 185 -2.63 17.30 -16.73
C THR A 185 -1.10 17.40 -16.75
N ARG A 186 -0.41 16.78 -15.79
CA ARG A 186 1.03 16.91 -15.59
C ARG A 186 1.83 15.79 -16.25
N GLY A 187 1.37 14.57 -16.06
CA GLY A 187 2.08 13.35 -16.44
C GLY A 187 1.85 12.90 -17.88
N VAL A 188 0.97 13.56 -18.63
CA VAL A 188 0.55 13.12 -19.98
C VAL A 188 1.74 12.82 -20.89
N GLY A 189 1.80 11.57 -21.38
CA GLY A 189 2.89 11.09 -22.22
C GLY A 189 4.22 10.78 -21.49
N LYS A 190 4.25 10.93 -20.16
CA LYS A 190 5.41 10.64 -19.30
C LYS A 190 5.10 9.49 -18.33
N CYS A 191 5.05 9.80 -17.02
CA CYS A 191 4.58 8.91 -15.96
C CYS A 191 3.32 9.54 -15.37
N GLU A 192 2.15 8.99 -15.67
CA GLU A 192 0.86 9.63 -15.39
C GLU A 192 0.33 9.25 -13.99
N TRP A 193 1.16 9.50 -12.96
CA TRP A 193 0.75 9.31 -11.56
C TRP A 193 -0.22 10.40 -11.06
N ASP A 194 -0.53 11.35 -11.89
CA ASP A 194 -1.52 12.40 -11.66
C ASP A 194 -2.96 11.97 -12.01
N GLY A 195 -3.21 10.65 -12.18
CA GLY A 195 -4.57 10.17 -12.40
C GLY A 195 -4.76 8.85 -13.14
N ALA A 196 -3.81 8.39 -13.96
CA ALA A 196 -3.95 7.11 -14.66
C ALA A 196 -4.04 5.93 -13.65
N ILE A 197 -4.57 4.78 -14.09
CA ILE A 197 -4.59 3.56 -13.30
C ILE A 197 -3.23 2.89 -13.39
N TRP A 198 -2.59 2.71 -12.26
CA TRP A 198 -1.32 1.99 -12.12
C TRP A 198 -1.54 0.70 -11.35
N PRO A 199 -1.32 -0.49 -11.93
CA PRO A 199 -1.43 -1.75 -11.21
C PRO A 199 -0.63 -1.80 -9.91
N PHE A 200 0.54 -1.15 -9.88
CA PHE A 200 1.33 -1.00 -8.66
C PHE A 200 0.56 -0.26 -7.53
N ALA A 201 -0.06 0.88 -7.86
CA ALA A 201 -0.90 1.61 -6.89
C ALA A 201 -2.17 0.84 -6.53
N SER A 202 -2.78 0.16 -7.51
CA SER A 202 -3.95 -0.70 -7.28
C SER A 202 -3.63 -1.81 -6.29
N ALA A 203 -2.48 -2.50 -6.47
CA ALA A 203 -2.05 -3.55 -5.55
C ALA A 203 -1.83 -3.01 -4.12
N GLN A 204 -1.18 -1.87 -3.96
CA GLN A 204 -0.98 -1.24 -2.65
C GLN A 204 -2.32 -0.83 -2.01
N THR A 205 -3.21 -0.22 -2.78
CA THR A 205 -4.53 0.23 -2.30
C THR A 205 -5.40 -0.97 -1.91
N LEU A 206 -5.41 -2.05 -2.69
CA LEU A 206 -6.19 -3.25 -2.39
C LEU A 206 -5.64 -4.02 -1.18
N THR A 207 -4.33 -4.04 -0.99
CA THR A 207 -3.74 -4.57 0.26
C THR A 207 -4.17 -3.75 1.47
N ALA A 208 -4.10 -2.43 1.36
CA ALA A 208 -4.58 -1.53 2.40
C ALA A 208 -6.07 -1.69 2.68
N MET A 209 -6.88 -1.89 1.62
CA MET A 209 -8.32 -2.14 1.71
C MET A 209 -8.64 -3.46 2.42
N ALA A 210 -7.94 -4.54 2.07
CA ALA A 210 -8.09 -5.83 2.74
C ALA A 210 -7.70 -5.73 4.23
N ASN A 211 -6.63 -5.02 4.56
CA ASN A 211 -6.24 -4.76 5.95
C ASN A 211 -7.29 -3.92 6.68
N PHE A 212 -7.83 -2.90 6.04
CA PHE A 212 -8.89 -2.08 6.63
C PHE A 212 -10.15 -2.90 6.92
N MET A 213 -10.59 -3.72 5.98
CA MET A 213 -11.79 -4.55 6.13
C MET A 213 -11.62 -5.63 7.20
N ASN A 214 -10.41 -6.17 7.37
CA ASN A 214 -10.15 -7.25 8.31
C ASN A 214 -9.76 -6.78 9.71
N ASN A 215 -9.04 -5.66 9.83
CA ASN A 215 -8.39 -5.27 11.09
C ASN A 215 -9.03 -4.06 11.77
N TYR A 216 -10.02 -3.43 11.13
CA TYR A 216 -10.70 -2.24 11.67
C TYR A 216 -12.21 -2.46 11.81
N PRO A 217 -12.83 -2.00 12.91
CA PRO A 217 -14.28 -1.90 12.96
C PRO A 217 -14.72 -0.84 11.94
N GLN A 218 -15.46 -1.24 10.90
CA GLN A 218 -15.85 -0.36 9.80
C GLN A 218 -17.23 -0.72 9.26
N THR A 219 -17.90 0.25 8.63
CA THR A 219 -19.24 0.10 8.03
C THR A 219 -19.29 0.64 6.59
N VAL A 220 -18.16 1.05 6.04
CA VAL A 220 -18.08 1.76 4.76
C VAL A 220 -17.94 0.83 3.58
N LEU A 221 -17.13 -0.22 3.71
CA LEU A 221 -16.84 -1.16 2.65
C LEU A 221 -17.52 -2.51 2.88
N SER A 222 -17.94 -3.15 1.79
CA SER A 222 -18.41 -4.53 1.76
C SER A 222 -17.50 -5.41 0.90
N ASP A 223 -17.60 -6.73 1.08
CA ASP A 223 -16.88 -7.71 0.27
C ASP A 223 -17.15 -7.51 -1.22
N SER A 224 -18.37 -7.11 -1.60
CA SER A 224 -18.72 -6.81 -3.00
C SER A 224 -17.89 -5.66 -3.59
N VAL A 225 -17.52 -4.66 -2.78
CA VAL A 225 -16.68 -3.55 -3.25
C VAL A 225 -15.25 -4.05 -3.49
N TYR A 226 -14.69 -4.83 -2.55
CA TYR A 226 -13.37 -5.44 -2.72
C TYR A 226 -13.32 -6.37 -3.94
N PHE A 227 -14.29 -7.29 -4.02
CA PHE A 227 -14.40 -8.26 -5.11
C PHE A 227 -14.47 -7.55 -6.47
N ARG A 228 -15.31 -6.49 -6.58
CA ARG A 228 -15.41 -5.74 -7.83
C ARG A 228 -14.10 -5.07 -8.24
N GLN A 229 -13.33 -4.55 -7.30
CA GLN A 229 -12.01 -3.98 -7.62
C GLN A 229 -11.02 -5.06 -8.08
N MET A 230 -11.07 -6.26 -7.52
CA MET A 230 -10.28 -7.41 -7.99
C MET A 230 -10.69 -7.84 -9.40
N GLU A 231 -12.01 -7.88 -9.70
CA GLU A 231 -12.50 -8.15 -11.06
C GLU A 231 -11.95 -7.11 -12.06
N LEU A 232 -12.08 -5.82 -11.76
CA LEU A 232 -11.58 -4.74 -12.62
C LEU A 232 -10.07 -4.85 -12.85
N TYR A 233 -9.30 -5.23 -11.83
CA TYR A 233 -7.87 -5.43 -11.96
C TYR A 233 -7.57 -6.57 -12.97
N VAL A 234 -8.26 -7.70 -12.87
CA VAL A 234 -8.11 -8.82 -13.83
C VAL A 234 -8.58 -8.43 -15.23
N GLU A 235 -9.78 -7.85 -15.33
CA GLU A 235 -10.37 -7.43 -16.60
C GLU A 235 -9.49 -6.44 -17.36
N SER A 236 -8.75 -5.59 -16.65
CA SER A 236 -7.85 -4.61 -17.26
C SER A 236 -6.58 -5.22 -17.88
N GLN A 237 -6.22 -6.48 -17.52
CA GLN A 237 -4.97 -7.14 -17.99
C GLN A 237 -5.06 -7.68 -19.41
N TYR A 238 -5.60 -6.87 -20.32
CA TYR A 238 -5.70 -7.17 -21.75
C TYR A 238 -5.26 -5.97 -22.59
N HIS A 239 -4.64 -6.26 -23.72
CA HIS A 239 -4.31 -5.25 -24.72
C HIS A 239 -4.60 -5.83 -26.12
N ARG A 240 -5.41 -5.13 -26.92
CA ARG A 240 -5.83 -5.57 -28.26
C ARG A 240 -6.38 -7.01 -28.28
N GLY A 241 -7.18 -7.36 -27.26
CA GLY A 241 -7.83 -8.67 -27.15
C GLY A 241 -6.92 -9.83 -26.72
N ARG A 242 -5.70 -9.56 -26.24
CA ARG A 242 -4.76 -10.56 -25.73
C ARG A 242 -4.36 -10.26 -24.29
N PRO A 243 -4.07 -11.28 -23.48
CA PRO A 243 -3.51 -11.07 -22.14
C PRO A 243 -2.28 -10.18 -22.20
N TYR A 244 -2.23 -9.18 -21.34
CA TYR A 244 -1.16 -8.20 -21.31
C TYR A 244 -0.97 -7.68 -19.88
N ILE A 245 0.26 -7.62 -19.43
CA ILE A 245 0.63 -7.04 -18.14
C ILE A 245 1.47 -5.81 -18.46
N GLY A 246 0.89 -4.63 -18.27
CA GLY A 246 1.51 -3.35 -18.61
C GLY A 246 1.82 -2.47 -17.43
N GLU A 247 2.32 -1.28 -17.72
CA GLU A 247 2.77 -0.32 -16.70
C GLU A 247 1.59 0.48 -16.13
N TYR A 248 0.81 1.15 -17.00
CA TYR A 248 -0.38 1.91 -16.60
C TYR A 248 -1.36 2.12 -17.77
N LEU A 249 -2.61 2.37 -17.43
CA LEU A 249 -3.70 2.43 -18.40
C LEU A 249 -4.62 3.63 -18.15
N ASP A 250 -5.31 4.00 -19.22
CA ASP A 250 -6.34 5.04 -19.21
C ASP A 250 -7.57 4.57 -18.42
N GLU A 251 -8.06 5.39 -17.51
CA GLU A 251 -9.10 5.05 -16.56
C GLU A 251 -10.51 4.92 -17.17
N VAL A 252 -10.72 5.51 -18.36
CA VAL A 252 -12.02 5.51 -19.05
C VAL A 252 -12.09 4.44 -20.14
N THR A 253 -11.00 4.26 -20.88
CA THR A 253 -10.97 3.38 -22.06
C THR A 253 -10.30 2.04 -21.80
N GLY A 254 -9.55 1.91 -20.71
CA GLY A 254 -8.73 0.73 -20.42
C GLY A 254 -7.54 0.55 -21.35
N TYR A 255 -7.23 1.55 -22.19
CA TYR A 255 -6.10 1.49 -23.09
C TYR A 255 -4.77 1.64 -22.34
N TRP A 256 -3.84 0.73 -22.56
CA TRP A 256 -2.50 0.79 -21.99
C TRP A 256 -1.71 1.92 -22.63
N LEU A 257 -1.47 2.99 -21.88
CA LEU A 257 -0.93 4.26 -22.36
C LEU A 257 0.50 4.14 -22.91
N LYS A 258 1.23 3.10 -22.52
CA LYS A 258 2.53 2.73 -23.07
C LYS A 258 2.56 1.30 -23.59
N GLY A 259 1.41 0.75 -23.97
CA GLY A 259 1.27 -0.65 -24.36
C GLY A 259 2.11 -1.08 -25.57
N ASP A 260 2.45 -0.15 -26.44
CA ASP A 260 3.29 -0.41 -27.62
C ASP A 260 4.80 -0.24 -27.36
N GLN A 261 5.20 0.20 -26.14
CA GLN A 261 6.60 0.36 -25.77
C GLN A 261 7.14 -0.92 -25.13
N GLU A 262 8.26 -1.44 -25.65
CA GLU A 262 8.87 -2.69 -25.18
C GLU A 262 9.16 -2.69 -23.68
N ARG A 263 9.64 -1.59 -23.12
CA ARG A 263 9.93 -1.45 -21.69
C ARG A 263 8.72 -1.55 -20.77
N SER A 264 7.52 -1.30 -21.29
CA SER A 264 6.25 -1.33 -20.53
C SER A 264 5.50 -2.66 -20.69
N ARG A 265 6.05 -3.60 -21.48
CA ARG A 265 5.51 -4.95 -21.62
C ARG A 265 6.09 -5.85 -20.54
N TYR A 266 5.31 -6.82 -20.11
CA TYR A 266 5.74 -7.79 -19.09
C TYR A 266 6.13 -7.13 -17.75
N TYR A 267 5.48 -6.00 -17.43
CA TYR A 267 5.70 -5.31 -16.18
C TYR A 267 5.30 -6.22 -15.02
N ASN A 268 6.19 -6.42 -14.04
CA ASN A 268 5.94 -7.38 -12.97
C ASN A 268 4.98 -6.83 -11.92
N HIS A 269 3.83 -7.48 -11.78
CA HIS A 269 2.82 -7.19 -10.76
C HIS A 269 2.54 -8.44 -9.90
N SER A 270 3.58 -9.12 -9.44
CA SER A 270 3.48 -10.37 -8.64
C SER A 270 2.65 -10.23 -7.38
N THR A 271 2.56 -9.04 -6.80
CA THR A 271 1.69 -8.72 -5.65
C THR A 271 0.21 -9.00 -5.91
N PHE A 272 -0.23 -9.16 -7.16
CA PHE A 272 -1.59 -9.59 -7.48
C PHE A 272 -1.91 -10.97 -6.89
N ASN A 273 -0.96 -11.91 -6.92
CA ASN A 273 -1.14 -13.23 -6.30
C ASN A 273 -1.33 -13.12 -4.78
N ASP A 274 -0.61 -12.19 -4.14
CA ASP A 274 -0.78 -11.91 -2.71
C ASP A 274 -2.19 -11.38 -2.40
N LEU A 275 -2.76 -10.55 -3.29
CA LEU A 275 -4.14 -10.06 -3.16
C LEU A 275 -5.17 -11.19 -3.24
N ILE A 276 -4.91 -12.22 -4.07
CA ILE A 276 -5.77 -13.40 -4.11
C ILE A 276 -5.65 -14.17 -2.80
N ILE A 277 -4.44 -14.49 -2.35
CA ILE A 277 -4.19 -15.35 -1.20
C ILE A 277 -4.59 -14.65 0.11
N THR A 278 -4.05 -13.46 0.35
CA THR A 278 -4.22 -12.77 1.63
C THR A 278 -5.43 -11.83 1.69
N GLY A 279 -5.93 -11.41 0.54
CA GLY A 279 -7.11 -10.55 0.42
C GLY A 279 -8.37 -11.36 0.13
N LEU A 280 -8.51 -11.88 -1.10
CA LEU A 280 -9.72 -12.52 -1.56
C LEU A 280 -10.03 -13.82 -0.80
N ILE A 281 -9.07 -14.75 -0.76
CA ILE A 281 -9.16 -16.01 0.01
C ILE A 281 -9.04 -15.75 1.51
N GLY A 282 -8.24 -14.75 1.87
CA GLY A 282 -8.14 -14.25 3.22
C GLY A 282 -7.26 -15.07 4.15
N LEU A 283 -6.27 -15.80 3.63
CA LEU A 283 -5.25 -16.41 4.48
C LEU A 283 -4.37 -15.28 5.05
N ARG A 284 -4.49 -15.05 6.36
CA ARG A 284 -3.81 -13.93 7.05
C ARG A 284 -2.59 -14.45 7.80
N PRO A 285 -1.35 -14.22 7.30
CA PRO A 285 -0.14 -14.70 7.97
C PRO A 285 0.04 -14.12 9.37
N ARG A 286 0.45 -14.96 10.31
CA ARG A 286 0.63 -14.62 11.74
C ARG A 286 2.00 -15.01 12.25
N LEU A 287 2.42 -14.38 13.35
CA LEU A 287 3.67 -14.73 14.06
C LEU A 287 3.53 -16.02 14.88
N ASP A 288 2.31 -16.38 15.26
CA ASP A 288 2.00 -17.60 16.00
C ASP A 288 1.54 -18.73 15.04
N ASN A 289 1.28 -19.90 15.57
CA ASN A 289 0.86 -21.08 14.80
C ASN A 289 -0.64 -21.08 14.46
N THR A 290 -1.32 -19.93 14.59
CA THR A 290 -2.72 -19.81 14.24
C THR A 290 -2.88 -19.69 12.73
N ILE A 291 -3.78 -20.48 12.16
CA ILE A 291 -4.24 -20.30 10.78
C ILE A 291 -5.49 -19.42 10.83
N GLU A 292 -5.38 -18.23 10.30
CA GLU A 292 -6.48 -17.28 10.20
C GLU A 292 -6.95 -17.18 8.76
N VAL A 293 -8.24 -17.44 8.52
CA VAL A 293 -8.85 -17.33 7.18
C VAL A 293 -10.06 -16.43 7.28
N ASN A 294 -10.04 -15.32 6.54
CA ASN A 294 -11.12 -14.33 6.54
C ASN A 294 -11.36 -13.83 5.10
N PRO A 295 -12.15 -14.59 4.30
CA PRO A 295 -12.38 -14.29 2.89
C PRO A 295 -13.14 -12.98 2.68
N LEU A 296 -12.75 -12.23 1.63
CA LEU A 296 -13.47 -11.05 1.14
C LEU A 296 -14.23 -11.40 -0.15
N ILE A 297 -15.00 -12.49 -0.10
CA ILE A 297 -15.79 -13.01 -1.22
C ILE A 297 -17.26 -12.85 -0.87
N PRO A 298 -18.05 -12.12 -1.68
CA PRO A 298 -19.48 -12.00 -1.45
C PRO A 298 -20.18 -13.38 -1.50
N ALA A 299 -21.12 -13.62 -0.61
CA ALA A 299 -21.78 -14.91 -0.45
C ALA A 299 -22.57 -15.38 -1.70
N ASP A 300 -22.89 -14.47 -2.62
CA ASP A 300 -23.58 -14.73 -3.88
C ASP A 300 -22.68 -15.03 -5.07
N LYS A 301 -21.34 -15.00 -4.86
CA LYS A 301 -20.36 -15.14 -5.96
C LYS A 301 -19.86 -16.58 -6.14
N TRP A 302 -19.40 -17.19 -5.06
CA TRP A 302 -18.83 -18.54 -5.10
C TRP A 302 -19.39 -19.38 -3.95
N ASP A 303 -19.85 -20.60 -4.27
CA ASP A 303 -20.30 -21.56 -3.26
C ASP A 303 -19.12 -22.17 -2.48
N TRP A 304 -17.96 -22.25 -3.11
CA TRP A 304 -16.73 -22.77 -2.51
C TRP A 304 -15.49 -22.28 -3.25
N PHE A 305 -14.36 -22.34 -2.60
CA PHE A 305 -13.03 -22.19 -3.21
C PHE A 305 -12.05 -23.19 -2.59
N CYS A 306 -10.95 -23.41 -3.26
CA CYS A 306 -9.84 -24.22 -2.73
C CYS A 306 -8.53 -23.51 -3.02
N LEU A 307 -7.71 -23.38 -1.98
CA LEU A 307 -6.32 -22.94 -2.08
C LEU A 307 -5.46 -24.14 -1.67
N ASP A 308 -4.84 -24.78 -2.64
CA ASP A 308 -4.13 -26.05 -2.47
C ASP A 308 -2.61 -25.85 -2.47
N ASN A 309 -1.93 -26.68 -1.66
CA ASN A 309 -0.47 -26.75 -1.59
C ASN A 309 0.21 -25.41 -1.25
N VAL A 310 -0.37 -24.68 -0.29
CA VAL A 310 0.21 -23.43 0.21
C VAL A 310 1.17 -23.72 1.34
N LEU A 311 2.42 -23.34 1.17
CA LEU A 311 3.40 -23.45 2.25
C LEU A 311 3.11 -22.41 3.34
N TYR A 312 2.92 -22.87 4.58
CA TYR A 312 2.70 -22.03 5.74
C TYR A 312 3.37 -22.66 6.97
N HIS A 313 4.33 -21.96 7.57
CA HIS A 313 5.12 -22.44 8.73
C HIS A 313 5.70 -23.83 8.54
N GLY A 314 6.20 -24.14 7.33
CA GLY A 314 6.79 -25.44 7.01
C GLY A 314 5.79 -26.57 6.73
N HIS A 315 4.49 -26.27 6.72
CA HIS A 315 3.41 -27.20 6.41
C HIS A 315 2.70 -26.81 5.12
N ASN A 316 2.32 -27.78 4.31
CA ASN A 316 1.44 -27.56 3.17
C ASN A 316 -0.02 -27.55 3.64
N LEU A 317 -0.72 -26.45 3.36
CA LEU A 317 -2.15 -26.30 3.66
C LEU A 317 -2.97 -26.48 2.39
N THR A 318 -4.18 -27.02 2.56
CA THR A 318 -5.25 -27.07 1.55
C THR A 318 -6.54 -26.66 2.20
#